data_364837522db54dc5ae7677aeb437434d
#
_entry.id   364837522db54dc5ae7677aeb437434d
#
_cell.length_a   1.000
_cell.length_b   1.000
_cell.length_c   1.000
_cell.angle_alpha   90.00
_cell.angle_beta   90.00
_cell.angle_gamma   90.00
#
_symmetry.space_group_name_H-M   'P 1'
#
loop_
_entity.id
_entity.type
_entity.pdbx_description
1 polymer ?
#
loop_
_entity_poly.entity_id
_entity_poly.type
_entity_poly.pdbx_seq_one_letter_code
_entity_poly.pdbx_strand_id
1 'polypeptide(L)'
;MKKKISASFLGAKIPAKVLTKLNVTDVDFIHVDVMDGKYVKKKTMPFSELSTITYYTEKRLDVHLMVMKPLKWIDNLATLNVDCITVHLNIKDNIDKIIDRCRLFGIKVGIAINPDQELDILYPYLDKIDKVLVMSVNPGLPGQEFIPSSIEKINNLREELKKRNLKTLISVDGGVNFLNAKDLINADILVSGSTIIKSDDFQDAITKLRKCISK
;
A
#
# COMPACT_ATOMS: atom_id res chain seq x y z
N MET A 1 4.50 -5.13 -17.73
CA MET A 1 5.26 -4.45 -16.65
C MET A 1 5.62 -5.48 -15.59
N LYS A 2 6.83 -5.42 -14.98
CA LYS A 2 7.21 -6.34 -13.89
C LYS A 2 6.30 -6.13 -12.69
N LYS A 3 5.71 -7.19 -12.18
CA LYS A 3 4.86 -7.17 -10.98
C LYS A 3 5.71 -6.93 -9.73
N LYS A 4 5.21 -6.14 -8.80
CA LYS A 4 5.94 -5.68 -7.62
C LYS A 4 5.35 -6.24 -6.32
N ILE A 5 6.20 -6.37 -5.31
CA ILE A 5 5.80 -6.78 -3.96
C ILE A 5 6.14 -5.64 -2.99
N SER A 6 5.14 -5.25 -2.20
CA SER A 6 5.27 -4.31 -1.09
C SER A 6 5.09 -5.09 0.22
N ALA A 7 6.16 -5.23 1.01
CA ALA A 7 6.11 -6.05 2.22
C ALA A 7 5.67 -5.22 3.42
N SER A 8 4.48 -5.54 3.97
CA SER A 8 4.00 -4.91 5.20
C SER A 8 4.58 -5.60 6.43
N PHE A 9 5.09 -4.83 7.37
CA PHE A 9 5.53 -5.30 8.69
C PHE A 9 4.50 -5.02 9.80
N LEU A 10 3.30 -4.57 9.44
CA LEU A 10 2.19 -4.41 10.38
C LEU A 10 1.88 -5.75 11.05
N GLY A 11 1.90 -5.79 12.39
CA GLY A 11 1.74 -7.03 13.16
C GLY A 11 3.05 -7.78 13.44
N ALA A 12 4.20 -7.29 13.00
CA ALA A 12 5.49 -7.82 13.41
C ALA A 12 5.72 -7.62 14.92
N LYS A 13 6.13 -8.68 15.63
CA LYS A 13 6.47 -8.59 17.07
C LYS A 13 7.71 -7.71 17.31
N ILE A 14 8.68 -7.76 16.38
CA ILE A 14 9.94 -7.00 16.43
C ILE A 14 10.15 -6.37 15.04
N PRO A 15 9.60 -5.15 14.79
CA PRO A 15 9.69 -4.49 13.48
C PRO A 15 11.11 -4.36 12.95
N ALA A 16 12.06 -3.95 13.77
CA ALA A 16 13.47 -3.81 13.40
C ALA A 16 14.06 -5.08 12.80
N LYS A 17 13.82 -6.24 13.41
CA LYS A 17 14.29 -7.55 12.91
C LYS A 17 13.68 -7.89 11.54
N VAL A 18 12.39 -7.60 11.35
CA VAL A 18 11.70 -7.86 10.09
C VAL A 18 12.24 -6.94 9.00
N LEU A 19 12.39 -5.64 9.28
CA LEU A 19 12.92 -4.66 8.34
C LEU A 19 14.35 -5.02 7.88
N THR A 20 15.25 -5.38 8.81
CA THR A 20 16.60 -5.83 8.47
C THR A 20 16.60 -7.08 7.58
N LYS A 21 15.71 -8.04 7.85
CA LYS A 21 15.55 -9.22 6.99
C LYS A 21 15.02 -8.85 5.60
N LEU A 22 14.03 -7.94 5.51
CA LEU A 22 13.49 -7.49 4.24
C LEU A 22 14.51 -6.69 3.42
N ASN A 23 15.42 -5.97 4.09
CA ASN A 23 16.43 -5.13 3.42
C ASN A 23 17.33 -5.94 2.48
N VAL A 24 17.65 -7.18 2.83
CA VAL A 24 18.52 -8.08 2.02
C VAL A 24 17.77 -8.91 0.98
N THR A 25 16.43 -8.74 0.86
CA THR A 25 15.62 -9.40 -0.16
C THR A 25 15.45 -8.53 -1.41
N ASP A 26 14.87 -9.10 -2.48
CA ASP A 26 14.51 -8.36 -3.70
C ASP A 26 13.11 -7.73 -3.65
N VAL A 27 12.54 -7.54 -2.44
CA VAL A 27 11.29 -6.81 -2.25
C VAL A 27 11.37 -5.42 -2.86
N ASP A 28 10.30 -4.98 -3.53
CA ASP A 28 10.32 -3.70 -4.23
C ASP A 28 10.09 -2.51 -3.27
N PHE A 29 9.24 -2.71 -2.25
CA PHE A 29 8.89 -1.67 -1.27
C PHE A 29 8.67 -2.25 0.13
N ILE A 30 8.88 -1.41 1.14
CA ILE A 30 8.37 -1.65 2.51
C ILE A 30 7.05 -0.91 2.65
N HIS A 31 5.97 -1.63 2.94
CA HIS A 31 4.66 -1.05 3.19
C HIS A 31 4.54 -0.59 4.64
N VAL A 32 4.15 0.67 4.80
CA VAL A 32 4.09 1.34 6.11
C VAL A 32 2.68 1.84 6.37
N ASP A 33 1.96 1.15 7.25
CA ASP A 33 0.61 1.55 7.69
C ASP A 33 0.67 2.57 8.82
N VAL A 34 0.18 3.78 8.58
CA VAL A 34 0.12 4.87 9.54
C VAL A 34 -1.32 5.11 9.96
N MET A 35 -1.59 5.02 11.25
CA MET A 35 -2.94 5.15 11.83
C MET A 35 -2.95 6.18 12.96
N ASP A 36 -3.91 7.11 12.94
CA ASP A 36 -4.01 8.20 13.92
C ASP A 36 -5.01 7.94 15.07
N GLY A 37 -5.67 6.78 15.06
CA GLY A 37 -6.72 6.45 16.03
C GLY A 37 -8.05 7.22 15.81
N LYS A 38 -8.18 7.97 14.70
CA LYS A 38 -9.36 8.75 14.33
C LYS A 38 -9.99 8.25 13.04
N TYR A 39 -9.19 7.94 12.04
CA TYR A 39 -9.64 7.31 10.80
C TYR A 39 -10.04 5.85 11.06
N VAL A 40 -9.17 5.11 11.75
CA VAL A 40 -9.42 3.77 12.31
C VAL A 40 -9.21 3.80 13.81
N LYS A 41 -9.81 2.87 14.57
CA LYS A 41 -9.69 2.83 16.04
C LYS A 41 -8.25 2.57 16.52
N LYS A 42 -7.46 1.87 15.75
CA LYS A 42 -6.06 1.57 16.08
C LYS A 42 -5.19 2.80 15.84
N LYS A 43 -4.13 2.90 16.62
CA LYS A 43 -3.05 3.87 16.44
C LYS A 43 -1.74 3.10 16.24
N THR A 44 -0.97 3.48 15.23
CA THR A 44 0.38 2.96 15.02
C THR A 44 1.43 3.93 15.58
N MET A 45 2.69 3.60 15.36
CA MET A 45 3.85 4.36 15.85
C MET A 45 3.76 5.85 15.48
N PRO A 46 4.18 6.76 16.36
CA PRO A 46 4.31 8.17 16.05
C PRO A 46 5.43 8.41 15.03
N PHE A 47 5.51 9.61 14.45
CA PHE A 47 6.53 9.93 13.43
C PHE A 47 7.95 9.71 13.94
N SER A 48 8.23 9.99 15.21
CA SER A 48 9.54 9.74 15.83
C SER A 48 9.99 8.28 15.75
N GLU A 49 9.07 7.33 15.81
CA GLU A 49 9.36 5.90 15.61
C GLU A 49 9.41 5.56 14.12
N LEU A 50 8.52 6.15 13.30
CA LEU A 50 8.53 5.99 11.84
C LEU A 50 9.88 6.38 11.23
N SER A 51 10.49 7.47 11.69
CA SER A 51 11.79 7.92 11.21
C SER A 51 12.91 6.91 11.46
N THR A 52 12.75 6.02 12.45
CA THR A 52 13.75 4.98 12.73
C THR A 52 13.74 3.82 11.71
N ILE A 53 12.71 3.70 10.87
CA ILE A 53 12.64 2.66 9.83
C ILE A 53 13.88 2.70 8.94
N THR A 54 14.35 3.90 8.59
CA THR A 54 15.52 4.12 7.74
C THR A 54 16.82 3.60 8.33
N TYR A 55 16.89 3.33 9.64
CA TYR A 55 18.06 2.69 10.28
C TYR A 55 18.15 1.19 9.97
N TYR A 56 17.03 0.57 9.55
CA TYR A 56 16.93 -0.88 9.35
C TYR A 56 16.77 -1.28 7.89
N THR A 57 16.45 -0.34 7.01
CA THR A 57 16.25 -0.62 5.58
C THR A 57 16.52 0.60 4.71
N GLU A 58 17.16 0.37 3.57
CA GLU A 58 17.33 1.35 2.48
C GLU A 58 16.23 1.23 1.42
N LYS A 59 15.32 0.27 1.57
CA LYS A 59 14.20 0.09 0.63
C LYS A 59 13.29 1.31 0.62
N ARG A 60 12.72 1.60 -0.53
CA ARG A 60 11.73 2.67 -0.67
C ARG A 60 10.46 2.34 0.11
N LEU A 61 9.88 3.35 0.74
CA LEU A 61 8.67 3.21 1.54
C LEU A 61 7.43 3.44 0.70
N ASP A 62 6.47 2.55 0.80
CA ASP A 62 5.11 2.66 0.27
C ASP A 62 4.19 2.96 1.46
N VAL A 63 3.89 4.25 1.68
CA VAL A 63 3.20 4.71 2.90
C VAL A 63 1.71 4.75 2.69
N HIS A 64 0.96 4.07 3.54
CA HIS A 64 -0.50 4.06 3.58
C HIS A 64 -1.01 4.84 4.79
N LEU A 65 -1.60 6.02 4.55
CA LEU A 65 -2.09 6.92 5.59
C LEU A 65 -3.57 6.68 5.89
N MET A 66 -3.85 5.95 6.94
CA MET A 66 -5.17 5.81 7.56
C MET A 66 -5.36 6.90 8.63
N VAL A 67 -5.35 8.16 8.21
CA VAL A 67 -5.38 9.33 9.10
C VAL A 67 -6.37 10.38 8.60
N MET A 68 -7.02 11.12 9.51
CA MET A 68 -8.01 12.15 9.15
C MET A 68 -7.41 13.42 8.55
N LYS A 69 -6.11 13.70 8.77
CA LYS A 69 -5.42 14.91 8.30
C LYS A 69 -4.05 14.56 7.68
N PRO A 70 -4.01 13.98 6.47
CA PRO A 70 -2.77 13.57 5.80
C PRO A 70 -1.75 14.69 5.59
N LEU A 71 -2.20 15.93 5.29
CA LEU A 71 -1.31 17.08 5.08
C LEU A 71 -0.31 17.30 6.22
N LYS A 72 -0.67 16.93 7.44
CA LYS A 72 0.21 17.05 8.62
C LYS A 72 1.39 16.05 8.62
N TRP A 73 1.32 15.02 7.76
CA TRP A 73 2.30 13.94 7.71
C TRP A 73 3.28 14.08 6.55
N ILE A 74 2.86 14.71 5.45
CA ILE A 74 3.60 14.71 4.18
C ILE A 74 4.99 15.29 4.33
N ASP A 75 5.15 16.45 4.96
CA ASP A 75 6.44 17.14 5.09
C ASP A 75 7.47 16.31 5.87
N ASN A 76 6.99 15.68 6.95
CA ASN A 76 7.83 14.78 7.74
C ASN A 76 8.17 13.51 6.97
N LEU A 77 7.20 12.91 6.27
CA LEU A 77 7.42 11.72 5.46
C LEU A 77 8.37 12.01 4.29
N ALA A 78 8.35 13.22 3.74
CA ALA A 78 9.27 13.63 2.67
C ALA A 78 10.75 13.63 3.09
N THR A 79 11.05 13.61 4.40
CA THR A 79 12.43 13.44 4.88
C THR A 79 12.92 11.99 4.84
N LEU A 80 12.01 11.04 4.55
CA LEU A 80 12.32 9.62 4.46
C LEU A 80 12.39 9.17 2.99
N ASN A 81 12.89 7.96 2.74
CA ASN A 81 12.97 7.39 1.38
C ASN A 81 11.59 6.91 0.88
N VAL A 82 10.60 7.82 0.76
CA VAL A 82 9.23 7.49 0.36
C VAL A 82 9.08 7.42 -1.16
N ASP A 83 8.51 6.33 -1.69
CA ASP A 83 8.11 6.21 -3.10
C ASP A 83 6.73 6.79 -3.36
N CYS A 84 5.78 6.43 -2.51
CA CYS A 84 4.37 6.78 -2.70
C CYS A 84 3.68 6.99 -1.34
N ILE A 85 2.85 8.03 -1.26
CA ILE A 85 1.91 8.24 -0.15
C ILE A 85 0.51 7.95 -0.65
N THR A 86 -0.17 6.99 -0.02
CA THR A 86 -1.55 6.62 -0.31
C THR A 86 -2.46 7.13 0.79
N VAL A 87 -3.55 7.82 0.42
CA VAL A 87 -4.55 8.37 1.34
C VAL A 87 -5.94 7.84 1.01
N HIS A 88 -6.87 7.90 1.94
CA HIS A 88 -8.28 7.61 1.69
C HIS A 88 -9.06 8.87 1.31
N LEU A 89 -10.27 8.68 0.70
CA LEU A 89 -11.13 9.80 0.33
C LEU A 89 -11.95 10.34 1.51
N ASN A 90 -12.32 9.48 2.47
CA ASN A 90 -13.13 9.85 3.64
C ASN A 90 -12.28 10.54 4.73
N ILE A 91 -11.62 11.66 4.39
CA ILE A 91 -10.71 12.42 5.24
C ILE A 91 -11.13 13.88 5.34
N LYS A 92 -10.46 14.66 6.19
CA LYS A 92 -10.78 16.09 6.40
C LYS A 92 -10.02 17.04 5.48
N ASP A 93 -8.89 16.60 4.93
CA ASP A 93 -8.07 17.41 4.03
C ASP A 93 -8.57 17.32 2.58
N ASN A 94 -8.30 18.34 1.79
CA ASN A 94 -8.61 18.36 0.37
C ASN A 94 -7.60 17.51 -0.41
N ILE A 95 -8.10 16.62 -1.26
CA ILE A 95 -7.28 15.66 -2.03
C ILE A 95 -6.34 16.37 -3.01
N ASP A 96 -6.80 17.39 -3.74
CA ASP A 96 -5.94 18.11 -4.68
C ASP A 96 -4.76 18.79 -3.96
N LYS A 97 -4.98 19.37 -2.76
CA LYS A 97 -3.88 19.90 -1.93
C LYS A 97 -2.88 18.84 -1.49
N ILE A 98 -3.35 17.62 -1.21
CA ILE A 98 -2.47 16.48 -0.87
C ILE A 98 -1.63 16.11 -2.09
N ILE A 99 -2.25 16.01 -3.27
CA ILE A 99 -1.57 15.70 -4.53
C ILE A 99 -0.49 16.75 -4.80
N ASP A 100 -0.84 18.04 -4.73
CA ASP A 100 0.10 19.14 -4.97
C ASP A 100 1.27 19.11 -3.96
N ARG A 101 0.98 18.84 -2.66
CA ARG A 101 2.01 18.79 -1.63
C ARG A 101 2.98 17.63 -1.84
N CYS A 102 2.49 16.45 -2.19
CA CYS A 102 3.35 15.30 -2.50
C CYS A 102 4.22 15.57 -3.74
N ARG A 103 3.62 16.13 -4.79
CA ARG A 103 4.35 16.49 -6.03
C ARG A 103 5.48 17.46 -5.80
N LEU A 104 5.30 18.44 -4.90
CA LEU A 104 6.36 19.38 -4.51
C LEU A 104 7.62 18.68 -4.00
N PHE A 105 7.48 17.53 -3.36
CA PHE A 105 8.59 16.70 -2.87
C PHE A 105 8.98 15.56 -3.83
N GLY A 106 8.38 15.48 -5.02
CA GLY A 106 8.63 14.40 -5.98
C GLY A 106 8.10 13.04 -5.53
N ILE A 107 7.15 13.02 -4.58
CA ILE A 107 6.53 11.80 -4.04
C ILE A 107 5.28 11.46 -4.85
N LYS A 108 5.15 10.20 -5.26
CA LYS A 108 3.95 9.67 -5.92
C LYS A 108 2.76 9.67 -4.99
N VAL A 109 1.56 9.81 -5.57
CA VAL A 109 0.31 9.82 -4.79
C VAL A 109 -0.55 8.63 -5.17
N GLY A 110 -1.09 7.97 -4.14
CA GLY A 110 -2.11 6.95 -4.27
C GLY A 110 -3.41 7.34 -3.56
N ILE A 111 -4.52 6.78 -4.04
CA ILE A 111 -5.81 6.82 -3.33
C ILE A 111 -6.20 5.40 -3.00
N ALA A 112 -6.59 5.16 -1.74
CA ALA A 112 -7.12 3.89 -1.26
C ALA A 112 -8.64 3.87 -1.39
N ILE A 113 -9.19 2.73 -1.83
CA ILE A 113 -10.62 2.46 -1.87
C ILE A 113 -10.96 1.30 -0.95
N ASN A 114 -11.95 1.50 -0.07
CA ASN A 114 -12.39 0.48 0.88
C ASN A 114 -13.27 -0.60 0.19
N PRO A 115 -13.46 -1.77 0.82
CA PRO A 115 -14.28 -2.82 0.25
C PRO A 115 -15.73 -2.43 -0.04
N ASP A 116 -16.31 -1.57 0.81
CA ASP A 116 -17.69 -1.07 0.74
C ASP A 116 -17.91 0.13 -0.20
N GLN A 117 -16.83 0.67 -0.80
CA GLN A 117 -16.91 1.83 -1.69
C GLN A 117 -16.97 1.43 -3.16
N GLU A 118 -17.71 2.17 -3.96
CA GLU A 118 -17.79 2.00 -5.42
C GLU A 118 -16.63 2.72 -6.13
N LEU A 119 -16.27 2.25 -7.34
CA LEU A 119 -15.12 2.76 -8.10
C LEU A 119 -15.29 4.19 -8.61
N ASP A 120 -16.52 4.63 -8.81
CA ASP A 120 -16.86 5.94 -9.38
C ASP A 120 -16.31 7.12 -8.55
N ILE A 121 -16.19 6.94 -7.24
CA ILE A 121 -15.59 7.96 -6.36
C ILE A 121 -14.13 8.27 -6.69
N LEU A 122 -13.43 7.35 -7.39
CA LEU A 122 -12.04 7.54 -7.83
C LEU A 122 -11.93 8.31 -9.14
N TYR A 123 -12.99 8.29 -9.98
CA TYR A 123 -12.93 8.78 -11.35
C TYR A 123 -12.44 10.22 -11.51
N PRO A 124 -12.76 11.17 -10.60
CA PRO A 124 -12.24 12.53 -10.67
C PRO A 124 -10.73 12.66 -10.43
N TYR A 125 -10.08 11.59 -9.96
CA TYR A 125 -8.68 11.62 -9.52
C TYR A 125 -7.77 10.70 -10.33
N LEU A 126 -8.31 9.74 -11.12
CA LEU A 126 -7.53 8.70 -11.78
C LEU A 126 -6.41 9.22 -12.68
N ASP A 127 -6.60 10.38 -13.32
CA ASP A 127 -5.62 11.05 -14.18
C ASP A 127 -4.60 11.90 -13.40
N LYS A 128 -4.85 12.13 -12.10
CA LYS A 128 -4.02 12.95 -11.23
C LYS A 128 -3.12 12.15 -10.29
N ILE A 129 -3.34 10.84 -10.17
CA ILE A 129 -2.66 9.98 -9.21
C ILE A 129 -1.84 8.89 -9.90
N ASP A 130 -0.86 8.36 -9.17
CA ASP A 130 0.05 7.33 -9.68
C ASP A 130 -0.43 5.91 -9.34
N LYS A 131 -1.27 5.77 -8.30
CA LYS A 131 -1.68 4.46 -7.78
C LYS A 131 -3.09 4.48 -7.19
N VAL A 132 -3.85 3.40 -7.40
CA VAL A 132 -5.01 3.05 -6.58
C VAL A 132 -4.67 1.87 -5.71
N LEU A 133 -4.90 1.99 -4.40
CA LEU A 133 -4.79 0.90 -3.43
C LEU A 133 -6.18 0.31 -3.19
N VAL A 134 -6.46 -0.87 -3.73
CA VAL A 134 -7.70 -1.59 -3.47
C VAL A 134 -7.55 -2.34 -2.15
N MET A 135 -8.35 -1.94 -1.15
CA MET A 135 -8.42 -2.67 0.11
C MET A 135 -9.21 -3.94 -0.06
N SER A 136 -8.61 -5.07 0.24
CA SER A 136 -9.24 -6.40 0.24
C SER A 136 -9.56 -6.89 1.67
N VAL A 137 -9.50 -5.98 2.63
CA VAL A 137 -9.97 -6.11 4.03
C VAL A 137 -10.43 -4.75 4.51
N ASN A 138 -11.14 -4.69 5.64
CA ASN A 138 -11.41 -3.41 6.29
C ASN A 138 -10.10 -2.84 6.87
N PRO A 139 -9.76 -1.55 6.62
CA PRO A 139 -8.49 -0.99 7.09
C PRO A 139 -8.37 -0.98 8.61
N GLY A 140 -7.12 -1.12 9.12
CA GLY A 140 -6.78 -0.90 10.51
C GLY A 140 -6.29 -2.11 11.30
N LEU A 141 -6.48 -3.35 10.86
CA LEU A 141 -6.03 -4.55 11.57
C LEU A 141 -5.25 -5.49 10.66
N PRO A 142 -4.13 -6.08 11.13
CA PRO A 142 -3.39 -7.09 10.39
C PRO A 142 -4.06 -8.46 10.45
N GLY A 143 -3.75 -9.32 9.47
CA GLY A 143 -4.09 -10.74 9.50
C GLY A 143 -5.56 -11.07 9.26
N GLN A 144 -6.32 -10.15 8.68
CA GLN A 144 -7.71 -10.40 8.26
C GLN A 144 -7.76 -11.30 7.02
N GLU A 145 -8.89 -11.96 6.83
CA GLU A 145 -9.17 -12.76 5.63
C GLU A 145 -9.44 -11.87 4.43
N PHE A 146 -8.94 -12.28 3.27
CA PHE A 146 -9.14 -11.61 2.00
C PHE A 146 -10.63 -11.61 1.60
N ILE A 147 -11.16 -10.46 1.20
CA ILE A 147 -12.54 -10.31 0.71
C ILE A 147 -12.56 -10.62 -0.79
N PRO A 148 -13.20 -11.74 -1.24
CA PRO A 148 -13.14 -12.19 -2.63
C PRO A 148 -13.70 -11.21 -3.67
N SER A 149 -14.68 -10.39 -3.31
CA SER A 149 -15.26 -9.36 -4.21
C SER A 149 -14.25 -8.28 -4.62
N SER A 150 -13.12 -8.16 -3.91
CA SER A 150 -12.02 -7.27 -4.29
C SER A 150 -11.39 -7.66 -5.63
N ILE A 151 -11.45 -8.93 -6.04
CA ILE A 151 -10.95 -9.40 -7.34
C ILE A 151 -11.74 -8.75 -8.48
N GLU A 152 -13.06 -8.76 -8.38
CA GLU A 152 -13.93 -8.11 -9.37
C GLU A 152 -13.67 -6.60 -9.41
N LYS A 153 -13.54 -5.95 -8.26
CA LYS A 153 -13.20 -4.54 -8.16
C LYS A 153 -11.87 -4.20 -8.84
N ILE A 154 -10.83 -5.03 -8.68
CA ILE A 154 -9.54 -4.88 -9.36
C ILE A 154 -9.69 -5.03 -10.87
N ASN A 155 -10.48 -6.01 -11.33
CA ASN A 155 -10.71 -6.25 -12.75
C ASN A 155 -11.46 -5.07 -13.39
N ASN A 156 -12.52 -4.59 -12.78
CA ASN A 156 -13.32 -3.45 -13.24
C ASN A 156 -12.47 -2.16 -13.27
N LEU A 157 -11.65 -1.93 -12.26
CA LEU A 157 -10.72 -0.80 -12.24
C LEU A 157 -9.68 -0.89 -13.38
N ARG A 158 -9.13 -2.08 -13.65
CA ARG A 158 -8.20 -2.29 -14.77
C ARG A 158 -8.84 -1.96 -16.12
N GLU A 159 -10.08 -2.37 -16.35
CA GLU A 159 -10.80 -2.05 -17.59
C GLU A 159 -11.08 -0.55 -17.69
N GLU A 160 -11.47 0.12 -16.60
CA GLU A 160 -11.69 1.56 -16.60
C GLU A 160 -10.40 2.35 -16.89
N LEU A 161 -9.24 1.95 -16.31
CA LEU A 161 -7.95 2.55 -16.60
C LEU A 161 -7.55 2.37 -18.06
N LYS A 162 -7.79 1.19 -18.65
CA LYS A 162 -7.55 0.93 -20.08
C LYS A 162 -8.43 1.81 -20.96
N LYS A 163 -9.72 1.88 -20.67
CA LYS A 163 -10.69 2.72 -21.40
C LYS A 163 -10.27 4.19 -21.42
N ARG A 164 -9.70 4.69 -20.33
CA ARG A 164 -9.21 6.06 -20.20
C ARG A 164 -7.77 6.24 -20.69
N ASN A 165 -7.09 5.18 -21.13
CA ASN A 165 -5.67 5.19 -21.50
C ASN A 165 -4.75 5.71 -20.39
N LEU A 166 -5.05 5.35 -19.13
CA LEU A 166 -4.29 5.77 -17.95
C LEU A 166 -3.26 4.72 -17.55
N LYS A 167 -2.10 5.19 -17.03
CA LYS A 167 -0.99 4.35 -16.55
C LYS A 167 -0.97 4.18 -15.03
N THR A 168 -2.03 4.61 -14.36
CA THR A 168 -2.20 4.48 -12.90
C THR A 168 -2.07 3.03 -12.47
N LEU A 169 -1.22 2.77 -11.47
CA LEU A 169 -0.96 1.42 -10.97
C LEU A 169 -2.09 0.95 -10.06
N ILE A 170 -2.38 -0.34 -10.09
CA ILE A 170 -3.29 -0.98 -9.13
C ILE A 170 -2.47 -1.74 -8.11
N SER A 171 -2.59 -1.37 -6.84
CA SER A 171 -2.08 -2.10 -5.69
C SER A 171 -3.23 -2.76 -4.94
N VAL A 172 -3.00 -3.88 -4.29
CA VAL A 172 -4.00 -4.56 -3.46
C VAL A 172 -3.42 -4.85 -2.08
N ASP A 173 -4.18 -4.53 -1.03
CA ASP A 173 -3.76 -4.71 0.35
C ASP A 173 -4.87 -5.36 1.20
N GLY A 174 -4.46 -6.41 1.92
CA GLY A 174 -5.30 -7.14 2.86
C GLY A 174 -5.43 -8.62 2.54
N GLY A 175 -4.94 -9.50 3.42
CA GLY A 175 -5.09 -10.94 3.34
C GLY A 175 -4.45 -11.62 2.12
N VAL A 176 -3.56 -10.92 1.40
CA VAL A 176 -2.88 -11.46 0.21
C VAL A 176 -1.95 -12.60 0.58
N ASN A 177 -2.13 -13.75 -0.06
CA ASN A 177 -1.38 -14.98 0.18
C ASN A 177 -1.18 -15.79 -1.13
N PHE A 178 -0.49 -16.93 -1.06
CA PHE A 178 -0.20 -17.77 -2.23
C PHE A 178 -1.46 -18.34 -2.91
N LEU A 179 -2.57 -18.50 -2.20
CA LEU A 179 -3.79 -19.09 -2.74
C LEU A 179 -4.56 -18.09 -3.60
N ASN A 180 -4.66 -16.82 -3.14
CA ASN A 180 -5.44 -15.79 -3.82
C ASN A 180 -4.59 -14.91 -4.77
N ALA A 181 -3.27 -14.87 -4.61
CA ALA A 181 -2.39 -14.07 -5.47
C ALA A 181 -2.52 -14.39 -6.97
N LYS A 182 -2.78 -15.66 -7.33
CA LYS A 182 -2.99 -16.09 -8.72
C LYS A 182 -4.20 -15.43 -9.41
N ASP A 183 -5.20 -15.01 -8.63
CA ASP A 183 -6.42 -14.36 -9.12
C ASP A 183 -6.26 -12.82 -9.22
N LEU A 184 -5.13 -12.28 -8.72
CA LEU A 184 -4.81 -10.86 -8.70
C LEU A 184 -3.93 -10.40 -9.88
N ILE A 185 -4.03 -11.07 -11.02
CA ILE A 185 -3.21 -10.82 -12.22
C ILE A 185 -3.34 -9.41 -12.78
N ASN A 186 -4.47 -8.74 -12.53
CA ASN A 186 -4.74 -7.37 -12.93
C ASN A 186 -4.21 -6.32 -11.93
N ALA A 187 -3.70 -6.74 -10.77
CA ALA A 187 -2.92 -5.87 -9.89
C ALA A 187 -1.47 -5.75 -10.38
N ASP A 188 -0.84 -4.60 -10.13
CA ASP A 188 0.56 -4.32 -10.44
C ASP A 188 1.46 -4.52 -9.22
N ILE A 189 0.91 -4.29 -8.02
CA ILE A 189 1.60 -4.37 -6.73
C ILE A 189 0.76 -5.21 -5.76
N LEU A 190 1.38 -6.23 -5.14
CA LEU A 190 0.78 -6.95 -4.02
C LEU A 190 1.38 -6.44 -2.71
N VAL A 191 0.52 -5.97 -1.79
CA VAL A 191 0.91 -5.74 -0.40
C VAL A 191 0.68 -7.04 0.37
N SER A 192 1.74 -7.56 0.97
CA SER A 192 1.65 -8.80 1.75
C SER A 192 2.48 -8.69 3.03
N GLY A 193 1.83 -8.96 4.15
CA GLY A 193 2.45 -8.95 5.48
C GLY A 193 2.64 -10.36 6.02
N SER A 194 1.59 -10.94 6.57
CA SER A 194 1.65 -12.22 7.30
C SER A 194 2.24 -13.37 6.48
N THR A 195 1.97 -13.43 5.18
CA THR A 195 2.51 -14.47 4.29
C THR A 195 4.03 -14.42 4.20
N ILE A 196 4.61 -13.22 4.19
CA ILE A 196 6.07 -13.03 4.15
C ILE A 196 6.66 -13.19 5.55
N ILE A 197 6.11 -12.49 6.55
CA ILE A 197 6.69 -12.41 7.90
C ILE A 197 6.68 -13.77 8.64
N LYS A 198 5.68 -14.61 8.36
CA LYS A 198 5.55 -15.94 8.97
C LYS A 198 6.28 -17.04 8.21
N SER A 199 6.86 -16.73 7.04
CA SER A 199 7.67 -17.69 6.29
C SER A 199 9.05 -17.86 6.93
N ASP A 200 9.64 -19.03 6.76
CA ASP A 200 11.03 -19.29 7.20
C ASP A 200 12.03 -18.50 6.34
N ASP A 201 11.72 -18.34 5.04
CA ASP A 201 12.53 -17.61 4.07
C ASP A 201 11.71 -16.51 3.39
N PHE A 202 12.04 -15.25 3.69
CA PHE A 202 11.36 -14.07 3.15
C PHE A 202 11.58 -13.92 1.65
N GLN A 203 12.80 -14.24 1.15
CA GLN A 203 13.11 -14.14 -0.27
C GLN A 203 12.31 -15.17 -1.09
N ASP A 204 12.20 -16.40 -0.61
CA ASP A 204 11.40 -17.45 -1.26
C ASP A 204 9.91 -17.07 -1.29
N ALA A 205 9.36 -16.56 -0.18
CA ALA A 205 7.98 -16.11 -0.12
C ALA A 205 7.69 -14.96 -1.11
N ILE A 206 8.58 -13.96 -1.21
CA ILE A 206 8.48 -12.85 -2.16
C ILE A 206 8.53 -13.37 -3.60
N THR A 207 9.46 -14.29 -3.88
CA THR A 207 9.61 -14.89 -5.21
C THR A 207 8.36 -15.67 -5.61
N LYS A 208 7.79 -16.46 -4.71
CA LYS A 208 6.54 -17.21 -4.93
C LYS A 208 5.35 -16.29 -5.20
N LEU A 209 5.16 -15.24 -4.37
CA LEU A 209 4.09 -14.26 -4.59
C LEU A 209 4.22 -13.59 -5.96
N ARG A 210 5.44 -13.17 -6.34
CA ARG A 210 5.69 -12.54 -7.64
C ARG A 210 5.39 -13.48 -8.80
N LYS A 211 5.74 -14.77 -8.69
CA LYS A 211 5.42 -15.79 -9.70
C LYS A 211 3.91 -16.00 -9.87
N CYS A 212 3.13 -15.95 -8.79
CA CYS A 212 1.67 -16.15 -8.86
C CYS A 212 0.99 -15.11 -9.75
N ILE A 213 1.49 -13.87 -9.84
CA ILE A 213 0.89 -12.76 -10.62
C ILE A 213 1.64 -12.48 -11.93
N SER A 214 2.74 -13.17 -12.20
CA SER A 214 3.47 -13.07 -13.46
C SER A 214 2.93 -14.10 -14.45
N LYS A 215 2.36 -13.62 -15.56
CA LYS A 215 2.04 -14.47 -16.73
C LYS A 215 3.23 -14.50 -17.67
#